data_1f0ee03f8f994906592e77666c59c521
#
_entry.id   1f0ee03f8f994906592e77666c59c521
#
_cell.length_a   1.000
_cell.length_b   1.000
_cell.length_c   1.000
_cell.angle_alpha   90.00
_cell.angle_beta   90.00
_cell.angle_gamma   90.00
#
_symmetry.space_group_name_H-M   'P 1'
#
loop_
_entity.id
_entity.type
_entity.pdbx_description
1 polymer ?
#
loop_
_entity_poly.entity_id
_entity_poly.type
_entity_poly.pdbx_seq_one_letter_code
_entity_poly.pdbx_strand_id
1 'polypeptide(L)'
;MPTLRSILCAVDFSDQSQQALRWAVALAVQHQSRLTVVTAVDPLLAQAAKARFSLDLAAAETTPALREFVKAAFPAHPSWTLATGLDVRVGDAAELVQDAADRERADVIVMGTQGLGGFRKLLLGSTTERVLRRTHRPVLGVPLVNAQVFSLDDNGPRFNMTSMLMATDFSEASGDAALWAADLAREMSVPLVLAHVVTPADVPPQWLSYAGDAAAERAVLARERLEELAAHLPGMPGCDTLVAVGRPADAIASIAQDRRAGLIVVGLSGDHGGLAPRPGSIAYRVLCLAQVPVLVVPRQEAT
;
A
#
# COMPACT_ATOMS: atom_id res chain seq x y z
N MET A 1 10.29 -4.27 15.55
CA MET A 1 10.78 -4.30 14.16
C MET A 1 9.85 -5.18 13.36
N PRO A 2 9.11 -4.70 12.40
CA PRO A 2 8.35 -5.57 11.51
C PRO A 2 9.31 -6.21 10.50
N THR A 3 9.95 -7.30 10.91
CA THR A 3 10.64 -8.15 9.94
C THR A 3 9.56 -8.76 9.07
N LEU A 4 9.47 -8.38 7.81
CA LEU A 4 8.53 -8.99 6.86
C LEU A 4 8.91 -10.46 6.65
N ARG A 5 8.22 -11.37 7.33
CA ARG A 5 8.47 -12.83 7.23
C ARG A 5 7.54 -13.52 6.26
N SER A 6 6.35 -12.96 6.08
CA SER A 6 5.30 -13.51 5.24
C SER A 6 4.60 -12.39 4.48
N ILE A 7 4.63 -12.48 3.15
CA ILE A 7 4.01 -11.53 2.23
C ILE A 7 2.90 -12.25 1.47
N LEU A 8 1.70 -11.67 1.45
CA LEU A 8 0.60 -12.14 0.63
C LEU A 8 0.45 -11.21 -0.57
N CYS A 9 0.40 -11.75 -1.77
CA CYS A 9 0.10 -11.00 -2.98
C CYS A 9 -1.21 -11.47 -3.61
N ALA A 10 -2.19 -10.57 -3.71
CA ALA A 10 -3.46 -10.85 -4.38
C ALA A 10 -3.39 -10.45 -5.85
N VAL A 11 -3.73 -11.39 -6.75
CA VAL A 11 -3.67 -11.17 -8.20
C VAL A 11 -5.00 -11.55 -8.88
N ASP A 12 -5.32 -10.81 -9.96
CA ASP A 12 -6.48 -11.02 -10.82
C ASP A 12 -6.09 -11.13 -12.30
N PHE A 13 -4.81 -11.39 -12.57
CA PHE A 13 -4.21 -11.46 -13.90
C PHE A 13 -4.19 -10.14 -14.69
N SER A 14 -4.54 -9.01 -14.08
CA SER A 14 -4.38 -7.69 -14.68
C SER A 14 -2.92 -7.23 -14.69
N ASP A 15 -2.59 -6.25 -15.56
CA ASP A 15 -1.27 -5.62 -15.58
C ASP A 15 -0.92 -4.97 -14.22
N GLN A 16 -1.92 -4.45 -13.52
CA GLN A 16 -1.72 -3.89 -12.19
C GLN A 16 -1.37 -4.95 -11.15
N SER A 17 -2.07 -6.09 -11.17
CA SER A 17 -1.72 -7.20 -10.28
C SER A 17 -0.36 -7.80 -10.64
N GLN A 18 0.09 -7.70 -11.90
CA GLN A 18 1.46 -8.06 -12.28
C GLN A 18 2.49 -7.08 -11.67
N GLN A 19 2.20 -5.78 -11.68
CA GLN A 19 3.05 -4.79 -10.99
C GLN A 19 3.08 -5.02 -9.48
N ALA A 20 1.93 -5.31 -8.88
CA ALA A 20 1.83 -5.66 -7.46
C ALA A 20 2.67 -6.90 -7.13
N LEU A 21 2.61 -7.93 -7.97
CA LEU A 21 3.40 -9.14 -7.81
C LEU A 21 4.91 -8.87 -7.90
N ARG A 22 5.35 -8.00 -8.82
CA ARG A 22 6.76 -7.59 -8.90
C ARG A 22 7.24 -6.90 -7.61
N TRP A 23 6.41 -6.04 -7.02
CA TRP A 23 6.69 -5.42 -5.73
C TRP A 23 6.75 -6.44 -4.60
N ALA A 24 5.80 -7.38 -4.56
CA ALA A 24 5.79 -8.45 -3.57
C ALA A 24 7.05 -9.31 -3.65
N VAL A 25 7.50 -9.64 -4.87
CA VAL A 25 8.75 -10.37 -5.12
C VAL A 25 9.96 -9.57 -4.65
N ALA A 26 10.07 -8.28 -5.00
CA ALA A 26 11.19 -7.44 -4.57
C ALA A 26 11.29 -7.37 -3.05
N LEU A 27 10.15 -7.15 -2.36
CA LEU A 27 10.10 -7.16 -0.90
C LEU A 27 10.47 -8.53 -0.33
N ALA A 28 9.94 -9.62 -0.91
CA ALA A 28 10.20 -10.97 -0.43
C ALA A 28 11.69 -11.37 -0.57
N VAL A 29 12.34 -10.98 -1.66
CA VAL A 29 13.79 -11.20 -1.85
C VAL A 29 14.59 -10.35 -0.86
N GLN A 30 14.26 -9.06 -0.71
CA GLN A 30 14.95 -8.14 0.21
C GLN A 30 14.92 -8.63 1.66
N HIS A 31 13.75 -9.11 2.11
CA HIS A 31 13.53 -9.52 3.50
C HIS A 31 13.69 -11.02 3.73
N GLN A 32 14.01 -11.80 2.68
CA GLN A 32 14.03 -13.27 2.74
C GLN A 32 12.70 -13.85 3.24
N SER A 33 11.59 -13.24 2.82
CA SER A 33 10.24 -13.58 3.25
C SER A 33 9.66 -14.73 2.44
N ARG A 34 8.71 -15.44 3.05
CA ARG A 34 7.81 -16.33 2.31
C ARG A 34 6.81 -15.47 1.52
N LEU A 35 6.63 -15.75 0.24
CA LEU A 35 5.61 -15.14 -0.61
C LEU A 35 4.49 -16.14 -0.88
N THR A 36 3.26 -15.76 -0.60
CA THR A 36 2.07 -16.51 -1.04
C THR A 36 1.29 -15.65 -2.05
N VAL A 37 1.02 -16.21 -3.22
CA VAL A 37 0.23 -15.55 -4.26
C VAL A 37 -1.16 -16.16 -4.28
N VAL A 38 -2.18 -15.33 -4.05
CA VAL A 38 -3.59 -15.75 -3.98
C VAL A 38 -4.37 -15.21 -5.17
N THR A 39 -5.24 -16.06 -5.74
CA THR A 39 -6.25 -15.65 -6.72
C THR A 39 -7.59 -16.32 -6.43
N ALA A 40 -8.66 -15.61 -6.74
CA ALA A 40 -10.03 -16.09 -6.57
C ALA A 40 -10.64 -16.45 -7.92
N VAL A 41 -11.33 -17.59 -7.97
CA VAL A 41 -12.19 -17.98 -9.09
C VAL A 41 -13.63 -17.63 -8.73
N ASP A 42 -14.30 -16.89 -9.62
CA ASP A 42 -15.72 -16.55 -9.42
C ASP A 42 -16.58 -17.82 -9.29
N PRO A 43 -17.43 -17.93 -8.25
CA PRO A 43 -18.24 -19.13 -8.00
C PRO A 43 -19.18 -19.47 -9.14
N LEU A 44 -19.77 -18.47 -9.81
CA LEU A 44 -20.69 -18.71 -10.93
C LEU A 44 -19.93 -19.25 -12.13
N LEU A 45 -18.73 -18.71 -12.39
CA LEU A 45 -17.87 -19.21 -13.47
C LEU A 45 -17.40 -20.62 -13.21
N ALA A 46 -16.98 -20.94 -11.98
CA ALA A 46 -16.60 -22.29 -11.58
C ALA A 46 -17.76 -23.30 -11.71
N GLN A 47 -18.97 -22.90 -11.28
CA GLN A 47 -20.17 -23.72 -11.42
C GLN A 47 -20.52 -23.98 -12.89
N ALA A 48 -20.46 -22.95 -13.74
CA ALA A 48 -20.74 -23.08 -15.16
C ALA A 48 -19.73 -24.02 -15.87
N ALA A 49 -18.45 -23.90 -15.55
CA ALA A 49 -17.40 -24.77 -16.09
C ALA A 49 -17.62 -26.23 -15.69
N LYS A 50 -17.96 -26.48 -14.43
CA LYS A 50 -18.26 -27.82 -13.91
C LYS A 50 -19.49 -28.42 -14.56
N ALA A 51 -20.57 -27.64 -14.69
CA ALA A 51 -21.84 -28.12 -15.26
C ALA A 51 -21.74 -28.43 -16.76
N ARG A 52 -21.03 -27.58 -17.52
CA ARG A 52 -20.98 -27.70 -18.99
C ARG A 52 -19.84 -28.56 -19.49
N PHE A 53 -18.72 -28.59 -18.81
CA PHE A 53 -17.48 -29.22 -19.27
C PHE A 53 -16.95 -30.28 -18.30
N SER A 54 -17.60 -30.50 -17.16
CA SER A 54 -17.08 -31.32 -16.05
C SER A 54 -15.70 -30.92 -15.59
N LEU A 55 -15.38 -29.62 -15.70
CA LEU A 55 -14.06 -29.05 -15.46
C LEU A 55 -13.96 -28.41 -14.05
N ASP A 56 -12.94 -28.80 -13.29
CA ASP A 56 -12.51 -28.06 -12.12
C ASP A 56 -11.65 -26.85 -12.58
N LEU A 57 -12.29 -25.70 -12.73
CA LEU A 57 -11.67 -24.49 -13.26
C LEU A 57 -10.48 -24.03 -12.41
N ALA A 58 -10.56 -24.16 -11.10
CA ALA A 58 -9.48 -23.76 -10.20
C ALA A 58 -8.23 -24.63 -10.38
N ALA A 59 -8.41 -25.94 -10.38
CA ALA A 59 -7.29 -26.89 -10.49
C ALA A 59 -6.73 -27.00 -11.91
N ALA A 60 -7.63 -27.11 -12.92
CA ALA A 60 -7.22 -27.43 -14.28
C ALA A 60 -6.70 -26.23 -15.09
N GLU A 61 -7.27 -25.04 -14.87
CA GLU A 61 -6.95 -23.86 -15.67
C GLU A 61 -6.28 -22.75 -14.85
N THR A 62 -6.87 -22.37 -13.70
CA THR A 62 -6.41 -21.19 -12.96
C THR A 62 -5.07 -21.43 -12.27
N THR A 63 -4.84 -22.62 -11.71
CA THR A 63 -3.55 -22.93 -11.05
C THR A 63 -2.38 -22.95 -12.03
N PRO A 64 -2.46 -23.58 -13.21
CA PRO A 64 -1.41 -23.46 -14.22
C PRO A 64 -1.19 -22.03 -14.70
N ALA A 65 -2.28 -21.29 -14.97
CA ALA A 65 -2.20 -19.89 -15.38
C ALA A 65 -1.51 -19.01 -14.31
N LEU A 66 -1.83 -19.22 -13.02
CA LEU A 66 -1.19 -18.51 -11.93
C LEU A 66 0.31 -18.81 -11.85
N ARG A 67 0.70 -20.05 -12.08
CA ARG A 67 2.11 -20.44 -12.10
C ARG A 67 2.88 -19.72 -13.21
N GLU A 68 2.31 -19.64 -14.41
CA GLU A 68 2.94 -18.90 -15.52
C GLU A 68 2.96 -17.40 -15.28
N PHE A 69 1.90 -16.85 -14.69
CA PHE A 69 1.83 -15.44 -14.32
C PHE A 69 2.92 -15.05 -13.29
N VAL A 70 3.15 -15.91 -12.29
CA VAL A 70 4.23 -15.72 -11.31
C VAL A 70 5.61 -15.81 -11.99
N LYS A 71 5.81 -16.78 -12.87
CA LYS A 71 7.08 -16.89 -13.63
C LYS A 71 7.35 -15.66 -14.50
N ALA A 72 6.32 -15.08 -15.12
CA ALA A 72 6.46 -13.89 -15.95
C ALA A 72 6.83 -12.64 -15.14
N ALA A 73 6.35 -12.54 -13.90
CA ALA A 73 6.70 -11.45 -13.01
C ALA A 73 8.10 -11.59 -12.39
N PHE A 74 8.59 -12.83 -12.34
CA PHE A 74 9.82 -13.22 -11.68
C PHE A 74 10.73 -13.96 -12.68
N PRO A 75 11.64 -13.26 -13.37
CA PRO A 75 12.65 -13.94 -14.17
C PRO A 75 13.49 -14.82 -13.24
N ALA A 76 13.53 -16.12 -13.55
CA ALA A 76 14.29 -17.08 -12.76
C ALA A 76 15.74 -16.64 -12.67
N HIS A 77 16.19 -16.33 -11.46
CA HIS A 77 17.59 -15.99 -11.20
C HIS A 77 18.23 -17.06 -10.31
N PRO A 78 19.40 -17.60 -10.67
CA PRO A 78 20.03 -18.69 -9.93
C PRO A 78 20.34 -18.37 -8.47
N SER A 79 20.56 -17.09 -8.16
CA SER A 79 20.93 -16.64 -6.80
C SER A 79 19.74 -16.40 -5.88
N TRP A 80 18.48 -16.41 -6.38
CA TRP A 80 17.33 -16.08 -5.55
C TRP A 80 16.52 -17.32 -5.20
N THR A 81 16.55 -17.67 -3.93
CA THR A 81 15.68 -18.70 -3.39
C THR A 81 14.46 -18.03 -2.79
N LEU A 82 13.34 -18.02 -3.51
CA LEU A 82 12.07 -17.50 -3.03
C LEU A 82 11.11 -18.65 -2.76
N ALA A 83 10.71 -18.81 -1.48
CA ALA A 83 9.65 -19.74 -1.12
C ALA A 83 8.30 -19.15 -1.54
N THR A 84 7.75 -19.62 -2.66
CA THR A 84 6.48 -19.12 -3.22
C THR A 84 5.38 -20.17 -3.07
N GLY A 85 4.32 -19.82 -2.33
CA GLY A 85 3.06 -20.57 -2.27
C GLY A 85 2.07 -20.05 -3.31
N LEU A 86 1.28 -20.94 -3.92
CA LEU A 86 0.15 -20.58 -4.79
C LEU A 86 -1.13 -21.00 -4.11
N ASP A 87 -2.09 -20.09 -4.00
CA ASP A 87 -3.40 -20.33 -3.39
C ASP A 87 -4.51 -19.95 -4.39
N VAL A 88 -5.18 -20.95 -4.94
CA VAL A 88 -6.28 -20.76 -5.87
C VAL A 88 -7.53 -21.35 -5.26
N ARG A 89 -8.54 -20.51 -5.04
CA ARG A 89 -9.81 -20.95 -4.46
C ARG A 89 -11.00 -20.33 -5.16
N VAL A 90 -12.12 -21.04 -5.09
CA VAL A 90 -13.41 -20.55 -5.56
C VAL A 90 -14.08 -19.78 -4.43
N GLY A 91 -14.46 -18.51 -4.67
CA GLY A 91 -15.12 -17.71 -3.67
C GLY A 91 -15.04 -16.21 -3.93
N ASP A 92 -15.49 -15.45 -2.94
CA ASP A 92 -15.36 -13.99 -2.95
C ASP A 92 -13.91 -13.56 -2.77
N ALA A 93 -13.40 -12.74 -3.69
CA ALA A 93 -12.00 -12.38 -3.72
C ALA A 93 -11.52 -11.67 -2.45
N ALA A 94 -12.32 -10.74 -1.88
CA ALA A 94 -11.89 -10.00 -0.69
C ALA A 94 -11.87 -10.89 0.56
N GLU A 95 -12.83 -11.80 0.68
CA GLU A 95 -12.88 -12.78 1.78
C GLU A 95 -11.71 -13.77 1.69
N LEU A 96 -11.44 -14.29 0.49
CA LEU A 96 -10.33 -15.22 0.27
C LEU A 96 -8.96 -14.58 0.53
N VAL A 97 -8.78 -13.31 0.20
CA VAL A 97 -7.55 -12.56 0.54
C VAL A 97 -7.39 -12.43 2.05
N GLN A 98 -8.45 -12.10 2.79
CA GLN A 98 -8.39 -11.99 4.26
C GLN A 98 -8.08 -13.36 4.89
N ASP A 99 -8.82 -14.41 4.52
CA ASP A 99 -8.59 -15.77 5.00
C ASP A 99 -7.15 -16.26 4.71
N ALA A 100 -6.64 -15.95 3.52
CA ALA A 100 -5.27 -16.29 3.17
C ALA A 100 -4.27 -15.49 4.03
N ALA A 101 -4.51 -14.19 4.24
CA ALA A 101 -3.65 -13.36 5.07
C ALA A 101 -3.57 -13.87 6.52
N ASP A 102 -4.70 -14.32 7.06
CA ASP A 102 -4.77 -14.86 8.42
C ASP A 102 -4.09 -16.24 8.51
N ARG A 103 -4.39 -17.15 7.58
CA ARG A 103 -3.79 -18.48 7.54
C ARG A 103 -2.27 -18.43 7.39
N GLU A 104 -1.77 -17.58 6.50
CA GLU A 104 -0.35 -17.41 6.23
C GLU A 104 0.35 -16.50 7.24
N ARG A 105 -0.42 -15.88 8.17
CA ARG A 105 0.07 -14.86 9.10
C ARG A 105 0.87 -13.79 8.36
N ALA A 106 0.28 -13.30 7.26
CA ALA A 106 0.96 -12.31 6.42
C ALA A 106 1.24 -11.02 7.18
N ASP A 107 2.45 -10.50 7.08
CA ASP A 107 2.84 -9.23 7.69
C ASP A 107 2.37 -8.04 6.82
N VAL A 108 2.22 -8.27 5.52
CA VAL A 108 1.71 -7.29 4.56
C VAL A 108 0.92 -7.97 3.44
N ILE A 109 -0.14 -7.33 2.99
CA ILE A 109 -0.91 -7.71 1.80
C ILE A 109 -0.50 -6.76 0.66
N VAL A 110 -0.11 -7.32 -0.49
CA VAL A 110 0.25 -6.54 -1.69
C VAL A 110 -0.80 -6.78 -2.76
N MET A 111 -1.32 -5.70 -3.34
CA MET A 111 -2.37 -5.81 -4.37
C MET A 111 -2.41 -4.59 -5.29
N GLY A 112 -2.97 -4.73 -6.47
CA GLY A 112 -3.22 -3.61 -7.37
C GLY A 112 -4.27 -2.66 -6.81
N THR A 113 -4.17 -1.36 -7.08
CA THR A 113 -5.18 -0.39 -6.65
C THR A 113 -6.46 -0.45 -7.48
N GLN A 114 -6.41 -1.00 -8.70
CA GLN A 114 -7.53 -1.23 -9.61
C GLN A 114 -7.39 -2.63 -10.18
N GLY A 115 -8.44 -3.22 -10.76
CA GLY A 115 -8.43 -4.53 -11.39
C GLY A 115 -8.85 -4.48 -12.87
N LEU A 116 -9.21 -5.62 -13.45
CA LEU A 116 -9.61 -5.80 -14.85
C LEU A 116 -10.71 -4.83 -15.35
N GLY A 117 -11.53 -4.26 -14.46
CA GLY A 117 -12.62 -3.32 -14.78
C GLY A 117 -12.25 -1.83 -14.73
N GLY A 118 -10.99 -1.47 -14.58
CA GLY A 118 -10.50 -0.13 -14.23
C GLY A 118 -10.65 0.96 -15.29
N PHE A 119 -11.89 1.29 -15.71
CA PHE A 119 -12.16 2.37 -16.67
C PHE A 119 -12.16 3.80 -16.09
N ARG A 120 -12.01 3.99 -14.78
CA ARG A 120 -12.01 5.32 -14.15
C ARG A 120 -10.78 5.53 -13.27
N LYS A 121 -9.89 6.41 -13.68
CA LYS A 121 -8.61 6.79 -13.02
C LYS A 121 -8.73 7.29 -11.57
N LEU A 122 -9.93 7.43 -11.01
CA LEU A 122 -10.17 7.99 -9.68
C LEU A 122 -10.96 7.04 -8.75
N LEU A 123 -11.07 5.75 -9.10
CA LEU A 123 -11.78 4.78 -8.27
C LEU A 123 -10.85 3.64 -7.87
N LEU A 124 -10.85 3.32 -6.59
CA LEU A 124 -10.21 2.14 -6.06
C LEU A 124 -10.97 0.89 -6.52
N GLY A 125 -10.26 -0.20 -6.81
CA GLY A 125 -10.87 -1.48 -7.15
C GLY A 125 -11.73 -2.02 -6.01
N SER A 126 -12.88 -2.61 -6.34
CA SER A 126 -13.85 -3.11 -5.35
C SER A 126 -13.25 -4.12 -4.36
N THR A 127 -12.37 -5.00 -4.83
CA THR A 127 -11.67 -5.96 -3.97
C THR A 127 -10.72 -5.25 -3.02
N THR A 128 -9.91 -4.31 -3.52
CA THR A 128 -8.97 -3.52 -2.71
C THR A 128 -9.69 -2.70 -1.65
N GLU A 129 -10.79 -2.04 -2.03
CA GLU A 129 -11.62 -1.30 -1.08
C GLU A 129 -12.18 -2.20 0.03
N ARG A 130 -12.68 -3.38 -0.32
CA ARG A 130 -13.26 -4.33 0.65
C ARG A 130 -12.20 -4.94 1.55
N VAL A 131 -11.00 -5.21 1.04
CA VAL A 131 -9.85 -5.67 1.84
C VAL A 131 -9.46 -4.58 2.85
N LEU A 132 -9.27 -3.34 2.42
CA LEU A 132 -8.91 -2.21 3.31
C LEU A 132 -9.94 -1.95 4.42
N ARG A 133 -11.22 -2.22 4.17
CA ARG A 133 -12.29 -2.04 5.18
C ARG A 133 -12.25 -3.05 6.31
N ARG A 134 -11.62 -4.20 6.11
CA ARG A 134 -11.68 -5.35 7.02
C ARG A 134 -10.31 -5.77 7.54
N THR A 135 -9.25 -5.28 6.92
CA THR A 135 -7.90 -5.71 7.27
C THR A 135 -7.40 -5.12 8.59
N HIS A 136 -6.70 -5.92 9.34
CA HIS A 136 -5.86 -5.52 10.48
C HIS A 136 -4.37 -5.53 10.10
N ARG A 137 -4.05 -5.77 8.84
CA ARG A 137 -2.68 -5.88 8.32
C ARG A 137 -2.38 -4.72 7.37
N PRO A 138 -1.13 -4.27 7.31
CA PRO A 138 -0.71 -3.30 6.29
C PRO A 138 -1.04 -3.78 4.87
N VAL A 139 -1.48 -2.84 4.03
CA VAL A 139 -1.79 -3.11 2.62
C VAL A 139 -0.94 -2.20 1.74
N LEU A 140 -0.13 -2.80 0.88
CA LEU A 140 0.60 -2.10 -0.17
C LEU A 140 -0.26 -2.08 -1.44
N GLY A 141 -0.89 -0.95 -1.72
CA GLY A 141 -1.62 -0.70 -2.96
C GLY A 141 -0.67 -0.24 -4.06
N VAL A 142 -0.58 -1.00 -5.16
CA VAL A 142 0.33 -0.71 -6.26
C VAL A 142 -0.45 -0.21 -7.47
N PRO A 143 -0.25 1.05 -7.90
CA PRO A 143 -0.88 1.60 -9.11
C PRO A 143 -0.19 1.09 -10.38
N LEU A 144 -0.88 1.15 -11.50
CA LEU A 144 -0.28 0.91 -12.80
C LEU A 144 0.53 2.15 -13.21
N VAL A 145 1.84 2.08 -13.08
CA VAL A 145 2.75 3.16 -13.46
C VAL A 145 3.90 2.61 -14.30
N ASN A 146 4.39 3.42 -15.21
CA ASN A 146 5.51 3.05 -16.06
C ASN A 146 6.89 3.28 -15.40
N ALA A 147 6.93 3.89 -14.22
CA ALA A 147 8.19 4.15 -13.53
C ALA A 147 8.70 2.88 -12.84
N GLN A 148 9.89 2.47 -13.20
CA GLN A 148 10.60 1.40 -12.49
C GLN A 148 11.20 1.98 -11.20
N VAL A 149 10.50 1.78 -10.09
CA VAL A 149 10.94 2.23 -8.76
C VAL A 149 12.02 1.30 -8.18
N PHE A 150 12.17 0.13 -8.76
CA PHE A 150 13.24 -0.83 -8.44
C PHE A 150 13.68 -1.59 -9.68
N SER A 151 14.90 -2.11 -9.65
CA SER A 151 15.42 -3.11 -10.58
C SER A 151 15.76 -4.40 -9.83
N LEU A 152 15.69 -5.51 -10.53
CA LEU A 152 16.10 -6.81 -10.02
C LEU A 152 17.36 -7.21 -10.77
N ASP A 153 18.48 -7.32 -10.07
CA ASP A 153 19.77 -7.77 -10.63
C ASP A 153 20.31 -8.99 -9.85
N ASP A 154 21.49 -9.43 -10.20
CA ASP A 154 22.15 -10.60 -9.60
C ASP A 154 22.33 -10.51 -8.08
N ASN A 155 22.32 -9.30 -7.53
CA ASN A 155 22.50 -9.02 -6.10
C ASN A 155 21.17 -8.81 -5.37
N GLY A 156 20.05 -8.92 -6.06
CA GLY A 156 18.70 -8.71 -5.49
C GLY A 156 18.03 -7.42 -5.97
N PRO A 157 16.95 -7.02 -5.29
CA PRO A 157 16.23 -5.79 -5.63
C PRO A 157 17.04 -4.55 -5.24
N ARG A 158 17.14 -3.61 -6.17
CA ARG A 158 17.64 -2.26 -5.91
C ARG A 158 16.51 -1.28 -6.06
N PHE A 159 16.15 -0.64 -4.95
CA PHE A 159 15.13 0.39 -4.95
C PHE A 159 15.72 1.72 -5.42
N ASN A 160 15.26 2.18 -6.59
CA ASN A 160 15.74 3.41 -7.24
C ASN A 160 14.85 4.60 -6.85
N MET A 161 14.51 4.71 -5.57
CA MET A 161 13.72 5.84 -5.06
C MET A 161 14.63 6.90 -4.45
N THR A 162 14.27 8.17 -4.70
CA THR A 162 15.00 9.31 -4.14
C THR A 162 14.62 9.54 -2.68
N SER A 163 13.38 9.22 -2.31
CA SER A 163 12.85 9.35 -0.95
C SER A 163 11.63 8.45 -0.74
N MET A 164 11.25 8.28 0.50
CA MET A 164 9.97 7.73 0.94
C MET A 164 9.19 8.84 1.63
N LEU A 165 7.89 8.98 1.33
CA LEU A 165 7.02 9.97 1.94
C LEU A 165 6.12 9.31 2.98
N MET A 166 6.17 9.77 4.21
CA MET A 166 5.21 9.40 5.25
C MET A 166 4.33 10.61 5.56
N ALA A 167 3.02 10.47 5.36
CA ALA A 167 2.06 11.52 5.68
C ALA A 167 1.31 11.21 6.98
N THR A 168 1.36 12.15 7.93
CA THR A 168 0.76 12.03 9.26
C THR A 168 -0.35 13.04 9.49
N ASP A 169 -1.40 12.62 10.19
CA ASP A 169 -2.40 13.48 10.81
C ASP A 169 -2.24 13.54 12.35
N PHE A 170 -1.13 12.97 12.84
CA PHE A 170 -0.81 12.82 14.25
C PHE A 170 -1.76 11.92 15.04
N SER A 171 -2.56 11.10 14.37
CA SER A 171 -3.35 10.04 15.01
C SER A 171 -2.45 8.86 15.42
N GLU A 172 -2.96 7.98 16.28
CA GLU A 172 -2.24 6.74 16.67
C GLU A 172 -1.94 5.86 15.45
N ALA A 173 -2.88 5.69 14.53
CA ALA A 173 -2.66 4.93 13.30
C ALA A 173 -1.55 5.53 12.42
N SER A 174 -1.45 6.87 12.37
CA SER A 174 -0.34 7.52 11.65
C SER A 174 0.98 7.44 12.43
N GLY A 175 0.95 7.29 13.74
CA GLY A 175 2.12 6.96 14.56
C GLY A 175 2.67 5.57 14.22
N ASP A 176 1.80 4.56 14.17
CA ASP A 176 2.18 3.20 13.73
C ASP A 176 2.74 3.22 12.31
N ALA A 177 2.11 3.98 11.41
CA ALA A 177 2.58 4.14 10.04
C ALA A 177 3.97 4.80 9.95
N ALA A 178 4.27 5.75 10.86
CA ALA A 178 5.59 6.39 10.92
C ALA A 178 6.69 5.41 11.33
N LEU A 179 6.41 4.51 12.27
CA LEU A 179 7.34 3.45 12.65
C LEU A 179 7.60 2.48 11.48
N TRP A 180 6.56 2.08 10.75
CA TRP A 180 6.69 1.28 9.53
C TRP A 180 7.52 2.00 8.47
N ALA A 181 7.26 3.28 8.24
CA ALA A 181 8.00 4.09 7.27
C ALA A 181 9.49 4.19 7.64
N ALA A 182 9.80 4.43 8.91
CA ALA A 182 11.18 4.53 9.39
C ALA A 182 11.95 3.21 9.21
N ASP A 183 11.32 2.07 9.55
CA ASP A 183 11.94 0.76 9.38
C ASP A 183 12.20 0.43 7.92
N LEU A 184 11.21 0.62 7.04
CA LEU A 184 11.36 0.39 5.60
C LEU A 184 12.39 1.33 4.97
N ALA A 185 12.38 2.63 5.31
CA ALA A 185 13.33 3.60 4.78
C ALA A 185 14.77 3.24 5.15
N ARG A 186 14.99 2.79 6.39
CA ARG A 186 16.30 2.32 6.86
C ARG A 186 16.75 1.06 6.12
N GLU A 187 15.88 0.06 5.97
CA GLU A 187 16.21 -1.20 5.31
C GLU A 187 16.48 -1.01 3.80
N MET A 188 15.73 -0.11 3.18
CA MET A 188 15.94 0.24 1.77
C MET A 188 17.04 1.28 1.57
N SER A 189 17.63 1.83 2.65
CA SER A 189 18.62 2.91 2.63
C SER A 189 18.15 4.14 1.85
N VAL A 190 16.88 4.54 2.07
CA VAL A 190 16.22 5.66 1.38
C VAL A 190 15.93 6.78 2.38
N PRO A 191 16.11 8.06 2.02
CA PRO A 191 15.69 9.19 2.87
C PRO A 191 14.18 9.16 3.14
N LEU A 192 13.79 9.47 4.40
CA LEU A 192 12.40 9.60 4.81
C LEU A 192 12.01 11.08 4.88
N VAL A 193 10.88 11.43 4.27
CA VAL A 193 10.23 12.74 4.38
C VAL A 193 8.96 12.56 5.19
N LEU A 194 8.84 13.28 6.30
CA LEU A 194 7.60 13.35 7.09
C LEU A 194 6.79 14.55 6.64
N ALA A 195 5.52 14.36 6.30
CA ALA A 195 4.66 15.45 5.86
C ALA A 195 3.36 15.51 6.68
N HIS A 196 2.92 16.73 6.95
CA HIS A 196 1.58 17.03 7.44
C HIS A 196 0.89 18.03 6.52
N VAL A 197 -0.41 17.88 6.33
CA VAL A 197 -1.20 18.79 5.50
C VAL A 197 -2.26 19.46 6.36
N VAL A 198 -2.10 20.76 6.54
CA VAL A 198 -3.10 21.62 7.19
C VAL A 198 -4.24 21.89 6.21
N THR A 199 -5.43 21.41 6.54
CA THR A 199 -6.63 21.70 5.74
C THR A 199 -7.11 23.12 6.08
N PRO A 200 -7.20 24.05 5.11
CA PRO A 200 -7.78 25.37 5.36
C PRO A 200 -9.25 25.23 5.75
N ALA A 201 -9.73 26.14 6.59
CA ALA A 201 -11.14 26.20 6.92
C ALA A 201 -11.96 26.60 5.68
N ASP A 202 -13.07 25.92 5.44
CA ASP A 202 -14.04 26.32 4.42
C ASP A 202 -14.94 27.42 5.03
N VAL A 203 -14.66 28.66 4.65
CA VAL A 203 -15.30 29.84 5.24
C VAL A 203 -15.82 30.79 4.14
N PRO A 204 -16.87 31.56 4.44
CA PRO A 204 -17.33 32.62 3.54
C PRO A 204 -16.22 33.61 3.16
N PRO A 205 -16.28 34.24 1.96
CA PRO A 205 -15.21 35.12 1.46
C PRO A 205 -14.78 36.24 2.42
N GLN A 206 -15.72 36.79 3.20
CA GLN A 206 -15.43 37.86 4.16
C GLN A 206 -14.58 37.43 5.37
N TRP A 207 -14.39 36.12 5.59
CA TRP A 207 -13.59 35.55 6.69
C TRP A 207 -12.28 34.90 6.21
N LEU A 208 -11.95 35.01 4.94
CA LEU A 208 -10.77 34.38 4.36
C LEU A 208 -9.45 34.83 5.02
N SER A 209 -9.35 36.11 5.45
CA SER A 209 -8.15 36.62 6.17
C SER A 209 -7.96 35.86 7.49
N TYR A 210 -9.02 35.76 8.28
CA TYR A 210 -8.96 35.00 9.56
C TYR A 210 -8.65 33.53 9.37
N ALA A 211 -9.19 32.93 8.32
CA ALA A 211 -8.92 31.53 8.00
C ALA A 211 -7.47 31.31 7.57
N GLY A 212 -6.86 32.30 6.88
CA GLY A 212 -5.45 32.28 6.50
C GLY A 212 -4.53 32.35 7.73
N ASP A 213 -4.80 33.25 8.66
CA ASP A 213 -4.04 33.39 9.91
C ASP A 213 -4.14 32.09 10.74
N ALA A 214 -5.34 31.52 10.89
CA ALA A 214 -5.54 30.28 11.62
C ALA A 214 -4.85 29.07 10.93
N ALA A 215 -4.73 29.07 9.61
CA ALA A 215 -4.00 28.04 8.89
C ALA A 215 -2.48 28.18 9.10
N ALA A 216 -1.97 29.43 9.12
CA ALA A 216 -0.56 29.70 9.40
C ALA A 216 -0.16 29.28 10.82
N GLU A 217 -0.97 29.62 11.83
CA GLU A 217 -0.73 29.19 13.21
C GLU A 217 -0.71 27.65 13.33
N ARG A 218 -1.69 26.97 12.72
CA ARG A 218 -1.71 25.49 12.70
C ARG A 218 -0.51 24.90 11.98
N ALA A 219 0.00 25.55 10.95
CA ALA A 219 1.19 25.11 10.25
C ALA A 219 2.46 25.23 11.12
N VAL A 220 2.56 26.22 11.98
CA VAL A 220 3.66 26.34 12.96
C VAL A 220 3.61 25.19 13.96
N LEU A 221 2.45 24.98 14.60
CA LEU A 221 2.26 23.87 15.55
C LEU A 221 2.48 22.50 14.91
N ALA A 222 2.05 22.33 13.66
CA ALA A 222 2.28 21.08 12.93
C ALA A 222 3.76 20.83 12.67
N ARG A 223 4.55 21.89 12.43
CA ARG A 223 6.00 21.76 12.24
C ARG A 223 6.68 21.28 13.51
N GLU A 224 6.36 21.87 14.65
CA GLU A 224 6.88 21.47 15.96
C GLU A 224 6.58 20.00 16.23
N ARG A 225 5.34 19.56 16.00
CA ARG A 225 4.93 18.16 16.17
C ARG A 225 5.63 17.20 15.19
N LEU A 226 5.90 17.63 13.94
CA LEU A 226 6.67 16.82 12.99
C LEU A 226 8.13 16.66 13.43
N GLU A 227 8.74 17.72 13.97
CA GLU A 227 10.10 17.69 14.49
C GLU A 227 10.20 16.78 15.72
N GLU A 228 9.20 16.83 16.61
CA GLU A 228 9.09 15.90 17.73
C GLU A 228 8.95 14.45 17.25
N LEU A 229 8.07 14.19 16.28
CA LEU A 229 7.90 12.86 15.70
C LEU A 229 9.21 12.37 15.07
N ALA A 230 9.89 13.21 14.29
CA ALA A 230 11.17 12.89 13.65
C ALA A 230 12.25 12.52 14.68
N ALA A 231 12.30 13.26 15.81
CA ALA A 231 13.26 13.00 16.88
C ALA A 231 13.02 11.66 17.60
N HIS A 232 11.79 11.17 17.60
CA HIS A 232 11.42 9.91 18.24
C HIS A 232 11.49 8.68 17.31
N LEU A 233 11.71 8.87 15.98
CA LEU A 233 11.84 7.75 15.07
C LEU A 233 13.19 7.05 15.21
N PRO A 234 13.22 5.75 15.53
CA PRO A 234 14.46 5.03 15.79
C PRO A 234 15.30 4.89 14.53
N GLY A 235 16.57 5.26 14.63
CA GLY A 235 17.56 5.08 13.55
C GLY A 235 17.38 5.99 12.33
N MET A 236 16.64 7.09 12.47
CA MET A 236 16.38 8.08 11.41
C MET A 236 16.81 9.49 11.84
N PRO A 237 18.09 9.73 12.17
CA PRO A 237 18.53 11.07 12.52
C PRO A 237 18.41 12.00 11.31
N GLY A 238 17.65 13.11 11.46
CA GLY A 238 17.55 14.13 10.44
C GLY A 238 16.61 13.82 9.30
N CYS A 239 15.46 13.14 9.56
CA CYS A 239 14.41 13.07 8.54
C CYS A 239 13.95 14.48 8.13
N ASP A 240 13.71 14.67 6.83
CA ASP A 240 13.15 15.91 6.32
C ASP A 240 11.70 16.06 6.77
N THR A 241 11.29 17.24 7.20
CA THR A 241 9.93 17.55 7.65
C THR A 241 9.28 18.58 6.75
N LEU A 242 8.00 18.39 6.38
CA LEU A 242 7.28 19.28 5.49
C LEU A 242 5.86 19.51 5.96
N VAL A 243 5.45 20.77 6.06
CA VAL A 243 4.06 21.16 6.28
C VAL A 243 3.54 21.84 5.02
N ALA A 244 2.43 21.31 4.49
CA ALA A 244 1.71 21.90 3.36
C ALA A 244 0.33 22.39 3.81
N VAL A 245 -0.26 23.29 3.05
CA VAL A 245 -1.64 23.76 3.24
C VAL A 245 -2.47 23.39 2.02
N GLY A 246 -3.58 22.71 2.22
CA GLY A 246 -4.44 22.28 1.11
C GLY A 246 -5.35 21.12 1.43
N ARG A 247 -5.85 20.46 0.37
CA ARG A 247 -6.59 19.21 0.50
C ARG A 247 -5.61 18.05 0.73
N PRO A 248 -5.73 17.30 1.82
CA PRO A 248 -4.69 16.35 2.22
C PRO A 248 -4.27 15.36 1.12
N ALA A 249 -5.20 14.65 0.48
CA ALA A 249 -4.84 13.64 -0.50
C ALA A 249 -4.18 14.23 -1.77
N ASP A 250 -4.66 15.39 -2.23
CA ASP A 250 -4.09 16.08 -3.39
C ASP A 250 -2.67 16.59 -3.06
N ALA A 251 -2.49 17.20 -1.88
CA ALA A 251 -1.20 17.71 -1.42
C ALA A 251 -0.19 16.56 -1.23
N ILE A 252 -0.59 15.44 -0.60
CA ILE A 252 0.27 14.27 -0.42
C ILE A 252 0.75 13.73 -1.78
N ALA A 253 -0.16 13.60 -2.75
CA ALA A 253 0.21 13.13 -4.10
C ALA A 253 1.18 14.11 -4.80
N SER A 254 0.97 15.44 -4.66
CA SER A 254 1.88 16.45 -5.21
C SER A 254 3.25 16.40 -4.54
N ILE A 255 3.31 16.36 -3.20
CA ILE A 255 4.56 16.26 -2.45
C ILE A 255 5.36 15.02 -2.88
N ALA A 256 4.68 13.88 -3.06
CA ALA A 256 5.33 12.66 -3.51
C ALA A 256 6.00 12.83 -4.88
N GLN A 257 5.35 13.53 -5.80
CA GLN A 257 5.91 13.85 -7.12
C GLN A 257 7.09 14.83 -7.02
N ASP A 258 6.93 15.93 -6.28
CA ASP A 258 7.95 16.98 -6.12
C ASP A 258 9.21 16.45 -5.46
N ARG A 259 9.05 15.55 -4.47
CA ARG A 259 10.16 14.90 -3.75
C ARG A 259 10.64 13.61 -4.42
N ARG A 260 10.05 13.23 -5.55
CA ARG A 260 10.35 11.97 -6.27
C ARG A 260 10.30 10.76 -5.33
N ALA A 261 9.31 10.75 -4.44
CA ALA A 261 9.12 9.63 -3.54
C ALA A 261 8.72 8.38 -4.33
N GLY A 262 9.35 7.26 -4.02
CA GLY A 262 9.03 5.97 -4.66
C GLY A 262 7.98 5.17 -3.90
N LEU A 263 7.65 5.58 -2.68
CA LEU A 263 6.64 4.97 -1.82
C LEU A 263 6.00 6.04 -0.94
N ILE A 264 4.68 5.99 -0.79
CA ILE A 264 3.94 6.79 0.19
C ILE A 264 3.49 5.85 1.31
N VAL A 265 3.60 6.30 2.57
CA VAL A 265 3.09 5.59 3.75
C VAL A 265 2.06 6.46 4.44
N VAL A 266 0.89 5.88 4.77
CA VAL A 266 -0.21 6.57 5.46
C VAL A 266 -0.88 5.64 6.47
N GLY A 267 -1.45 6.21 7.53
CA GLY A 267 -2.35 5.48 8.42
C GLY A 267 -3.70 5.19 7.75
N LEU A 268 -4.30 4.03 8.05
CA LEU A 268 -5.61 3.65 7.50
C LEU A 268 -6.76 4.43 8.11
N SER A 269 -6.68 4.71 9.41
CA SER A 269 -7.71 5.42 10.18
C SER A 269 -7.12 6.73 10.69
N GLY A 270 -7.78 7.86 10.41
CA GLY A 270 -7.45 9.12 11.05
C GLY A 270 -8.17 9.29 12.39
N ASP A 271 -8.04 10.46 13.00
CA ASP A 271 -8.58 10.82 14.34
C ASP A 271 -10.13 10.89 14.40
N HIS A 272 -10.82 10.10 13.64
CA HIS A 272 -12.30 10.09 13.53
C HIS A 272 -12.98 9.00 14.35
N GLY A 273 -12.47 8.67 15.54
CA GLY A 273 -13.21 7.97 16.57
C GLY A 273 -13.61 6.52 16.28
N GLY A 274 -12.68 5.69 15.79
CA GLY A 274 -12.86 4.23 15.83
C GLY A 274 -13.87 3.62 14.84
N LEU A 275 -14.37 4.39 13.90
CA LEU A 275 -15.21 3.87 12.81
C LEU A 275 -14.32 3.31 11.69
N ALA A 276 -14.67 2.13 11.18
CA ALA A 276 -13.99 1.52 10.03
C ALA A 276 -13.78 2.52 8.88
N PRO A 277 -12.65 2.45 8.16
CA PRO A 277 -12.33 3.39 7.08
C PRO A 277 -13.48 3.44 6.07
N ARG A 278 -13.95 4.66 5.80
CA ARG A 278 -15.07 4.88 4.86
C ARG A 278 -14.53 5.21 3.48
N PRO A 279 -15.25 4.87 2.40
CA PRO A 279 -14.97 5.41 1.08
C PRO A 279 -14.88 6.94 1.15
N GLY A 280 -13.79 7.51 0.63
CA GLY A 280 -13.53 8.94 0.71
C GLY A 280 -12.59 9.39 1.84
N SER A 281 -12.14 8.48 2.73
CA SER A 281 -11.05 8.79 3.66
C SER A 281 -9.77 9.21 2.91
N ILE A 282 -8.86 9.91 3.61
CA ILE A 282 -7.61 10.41 3.02
C ILE A 282 -6.80 9.27 2.41
N ALA A 283 -6.62 8.15 3.14
CA ALA A 283 -5.88 6.98 2.65
C ALA A 283 -6.45 6.42 1.33
N TYR A 284 -7.79 6.30 1.21
CA TYR A 284 -8.44 5.85 -0.03
C TYR A 284 -8.20 6.82 -1.19
N ARG A 285 -8.29 8.12 -0.93
CA ARG A 285 -8.05 9.14 -1.97
C ARG A 285 -6.58 9.18 -2.38
N VAL A 286 -5.64 9.01 -1.44
CA VAL A 286 -4.21 8.89 -1.76
C VAL A 286 -3.96 7.69 -2.66
N LEU A 287 -4.53 6.51 -2.35
CA LEU A 287 -4.45 5.31 -3.21
C LEU A 287 -5.00 5.53 -4.63
N CYS A 288 -6.02 6.38 -4.77
CA CYS A 288 -6.58 6.71 -6.10
C CYS A 288 -5.72 7.71 -6.89
N LEU A 289 -5.04 8.64 -6.20
CA LEU A 289 -4.33 9.77 -6.83
C LEU A 289 -2.84 9.51 -7.00
N ALA A 290 -2.26 8.65 -6.17
CA ALA A 290 -0.82 8.39 -6.18
C ALA A 290 -0.38 7.70 -7.47
N GLN A 291 0.76 8.14 -7.98
CA GLN A 291 1.46 7.52 -9.11
C GLN A 291 2.60 6.60 -8.66
N VAL A 292 2.69 6.37 -7.37
CA VAL A 292 3.64 5.46 -6.73
C VAL A 292 2.88 4.55 -5.77
N PRO A 293 3.42 3.41 -5.38
CA PRO A 293 2.79 2.55 -4.38
C PRO A 293 2.48 3.28 -3.07
N VAL A 294 1.40 2.87 -2.43
CA VAL A 294 0.95 3.42 -1.15
C VAL A 294 0.82 2.30 -0.15
N LEU A 295 1.62 2.35 0.90
CA LEU A 295 1.47 1.48 2.06
C LEU A 295 0.47 2.11 3.04
N VAL A 296 -0.64 1.43 3.23
CA VAL A 296 -1.68 1.83 4.19
C VAL A 296 -1.54 0.96 5.43
N VAL A 297 -1.27 1.57 6.56
CA VAL A 297 -1.02 0.88 7.83
C VAL A 297 -2.23 1.04 8.75
N PRO A 298 -2.93 -0.05 9.12
CA PRO A 298 -3.98 0.01 10.12
C PRO A 298 -3.37 0.26 11.51
N ARG A 299 -4.19 0.81 12.42
CA ARG A 299 -3.82 0.90 13.82
C ARG A 299 -3.47 -0.49 14.36
N GLN A 300 -2.33 -0.60 15.00
CA GLN A 300 -1.94 -1.83 15.70
C GLN A 300 -2.64 -1.85 17.05
N GLU A 301 -3.41 -2.91 17.34
CA GLU A 301 -3.93 -3.11 18.69
C GLU A 301 -2.75 -3.46 19.60
N ALA A 302 -2.64 -2.75 20.72
CA ALA A 302 -1.64 -3.08 21.74
C ALA A 302 -1.91 -4.50 22.25
N THR A 303 -0.98 -5.40 21.97
CA THR A 303 -1.02 -6.82 22.43
C THR A 303 -0.71 -6.90 23.91
#